data_60e5c3258d87253ea6215c7da1399f5a
#
_entry.id   60e5c3258d87253ea6215c7da1399f5a
#
_cell.length_a   1.000
_cell.length_b   1.000
_cell.length_c   1.000
_cell.angle_alpha   90.00
_cell.angle_beta   90.00
_cell.angle_gamma   90.00
#
_symmetry.space_group_name_H-M   'P 1'
#
loop_
_entity.id
_entity.type
_entity.pdbx_description
1 polymer ?
#
loop_
_entity_poly.entity_id
_entity_poly.type
_entity_poly.pdbx_seq_one_letter_code
_entity_poly.pdbx_strand_id
1 'polypeptide(L)'
;MNEIFEKKIFKYLSVFSIFLLAFILRFYNLNGEDFWTDEMFAYWTADPNISFKDTIVRTLSSNFNSLFDFFLKSFHIIFGYNVYTSRYFILFFSLISLILFAYLLNNISSYKSFIFGFFLLSVNIFHIKYSQELRSYIVTFVLALIFIIL
;
A
#
# COMPACT_ATOMS: atom_id res chain seq x y z
N MET A 1 20.18 -33.37 8.28
CA MET A 1 20.48 -31.90 8.25
C MET A 1 20.02 -31.22 6.95
N ASN A 2 20.19 -31.86 5.79
CA ASN A 2 19.86 -31.29 4.47
C ASN A 2 18.33 -31.07 4.25
N GLU A 3 17.44 -31.99 4.61
CA GLU A 3 15.99 -31.84 4.39
C GLU A 3 15.34 -30.63 5.09
N ILE A 4 15.78 -30.30 6.32
CA ILE A 4 15.25 -29.14 7.04
C ILE A 4 15.69 -27.85 6.37
N PHE A 5 16.93 -27.83 5.88
CA PHE A 5 17.50 -26.70 5.18
C PHE A 5 16.81 -26.47 3.83
N GLU A 6 16.58 -27.52 3.07
CA GLU A 6 15.86 -27.48 1.79
C GLU A 6 14.41 -26.99 1.96
N LYS A 7 13.69 -27.48 2.97
CA LYS A 7 12.32 -27.00 3.29
C LYS A 7 12.29 -25.52 3.65
N LYS A 8 13.29 -25.01 4.38
CA LYS A 8 13.39 -23.57 4.69
C LYS A 8 13.68 -22.74 3.45
N ILE A 9 14.63 -23.15 2.61
CA ILE A 9 14.94 -22.47 1.35
C ILE A 9 13.71 -22.40 0.46
N PHE A 10 13.00 -23.53 0.30
CA PHE A 10 11.78 -23.58 -0.50
C PHE A 10 10.71 -22.61 0.00
N LYS A 11 10.55 -22.53 1.33
CA LYS A 11 9.62 -21.55 1.95
C LYS A 11 9.98 -20.11 1.57
N TYR A 12 11.25 -19.72 1.71
CA TYR A 12 11.68 -18.35 1.41
C TYR A 12 11.58 -18.04 -0.09
N LEU A 13 11.93 -18.97 -0.94
CA LEU A 13 11.79 -18.80 -2.40
C LEU A 13 10.32 -18.63 -2.81
N SER A 14 9.42 -19.42 -2.24
CA SER A 14 7.98 -19.31 -2.53
C SER A 14 7.44 -17.94 -2.11
N VAL A 15 7.76 -17.47 -0.90
CA VAL A 15 7.33 -16.15 -0.41
C VAL A 15 7.92 -15.03 -1.25
N PHE A 16 9.21 -15.11 -1.58
CA PHE A 16 9.87 -14.13 -2.44
C PHE A 16 9.25 -14.06 -3.83
N SER A 17 8.98 -15.22 -4.45
CA SER A 17 8.37 -15.28 -5.79
C SER A 17 6.96 -14.66 -5.80
N ILE A 18 6.15 -14.94 -4.77
CA ILE A 18 4.81 -14.36 -4.63
C ILE A 18 4.92 -12.84 -4.42
N PHE A 19 5.85 -12.39 -3.57
CA PHE A 19 6.05 -10.96 -3.32
C PHE A 19 6.56 -10.23 -4.57
N LEU A 20 7.46 -10.84 -5.32
CA LEU A 20 7.96 -10.29 -6.59
C LEU A 20 6.83 -10.18 -7.64
N LEU A 21 6.00 -11.21 -7.76
CA LEU A 21 4.79 -11.16 -8.61
C LEU A 21 3.87 -10.02 -8.17
N ALA A 22 3.60 -9.92 -6.86
CA ALA A 22 2.76 -8.86 -6.30
C ALA A 22 3.31 -7.46 -6.58
N PHE A 23 4.63 -7.28 -6.48
CA PHE A 23 5.32 -6.03 -6.82
C PHE A 23 5.15 -5.69 -8.31
N ILE A 24 5.43 -6.65 -9.20
CA ILE A 24 5.32 -6.45 -10.64
C ILE A 24 3.89 -6.04 -11.02
N LEU A 25 2.87 -6.72 -10.50
CA LEU A 25 1.47 -6.43 -10.80
C LEU A 25 1.05 -5.02 -10.34
N ARG A 26 1.60 -4.49 -9.24
CA ARG A 26 1.28 -3.16 -8.71
C ARG A 26 2.10 -2.07 -9.35
N PHE A 27 3.32 -2.38 -9.78
CA PHE A 27 4.17 -1.44 -10.48
C PHE A 27 3.82 -1.31 -11.96
N TYR A 28 3.28 -2.39 -12.56
CA TYR A 28 2.88 -2.39 -13.95
C TYR A 28 1.83 -1.30 -14.21
N ASN A 29 2.13 -0.43 -15.14
CA ASN A 29 1.28 0.70 -15.56
C ASN A 29 0.89 1.69 -14.45
N LEU A 30 1.68 1.77 -13.37
CA LEU A 30 1.40 2.63 -12.20
C LEU A 30 1.13 4.10 -12.57
N ASN A 31 1.79 4.61 -13.60
CA ASN A 31 1.69 5.98 -14.08
C ASN A 31 1.04 6.09 -15.46
N GLY A 32 0.33 5.06 -15.91
CA GLY A 32 -0.24 4.99 -17.26
C GLY A 32 -1.57 5.75 -17.42
N GLU A 33 -2.22 6.08 -16.32
CA GLU A 33 -3.49 6.81 -16.31
C GLU A 33 -3.36 8.16 -15.62
N ASP A 34 -4.06 9.17 -16.12
CA ASP A 34 -4.16 10.48 -15.48
C ASP A 34 -4.95 10.40 -14.18
N PHE A 35 -4.75 11.39 -13.30
CA PHE A 35 -5.57 11.51 -12.10
C PHE A 35 -7.02 11.81 -12.46
N TRP A 36 -7.93 11.04 -11.94
CA TRP A 36 -9.33 11.38 -11.99
C TRP A 36 -9.73 12.32 -10.83
N THR A 37 -10.94 12.85 -10.84
CA THR A 37 -11.37 13.96 -9.98
C THR A 37 -11.02 13.79 -8.51
N ASP A 38 -11.24 12.61 -7.94
CA ASP A 38 -11.01 12.38 -6.52
C ASP A 38 -9.52 12.26 -6.17
N GLU A 39 -8.68 11.73 -7.06
CA GLU A 39 -7.22 11.70 -6.91
C GLU A 39 -6.64 13.11 -7.02
N MET A 40 -7.14 13.92 -7.97
CA MET A 40 -6.76 15.31 -8.13
C MET A 40 -7.09 16.10 -6.86
N PHE A 41 -8.22 15.80 -6.23
CA PHE A 41 -8.61 16.44 -4.99
C PHE A 41 -7.66 16.08 -3.84
N ALA A 42 -7.34 14.79 -3.65
CA ALA A 42 -6.36 14.34 -2.66
C ALA A 42 -4.97 14.96 -2.88
N TYR A 43 -4.55 15.04 -4.15
CA TYR A 43 -3.31 15.72 -4.54
C TYR A 43 -3.33 17.20 -4.13
N TRP A 44 -4.40 17.93 -4.43
CA TRP A 44 -4.56 19.34 -4.10
C TRP A 44 -4.63 19.60 -2.58
N THR A 45 -5.28 18.73 -1.80
CA THR A 45 -5.35 18.87 -0.32
C THR A 45 -3.99 18.66 0.33
N ALA A 46 -3.15 17.81 -0.25
CA ALA A 46 -1.82 17.47 0.23
C ALA A 46 -0.70 18.37 -0.35
N ASP A 47 -1.03 19.57 -0.85
CA ASP A 47 -0.05 20.53 -1.36
C ASP A 47 0.95 20.93 -0.25
N PRO A 48 2.27 20.72 -0.44
CA PRO A 48 3.28 21.06 0.57
C PRO A 48 3.45 22.56 0.80
N ASN A 49 3.00 23.42 -0.14
CA ASN A 49 3.17 24.87 -0.07
C ASN A 49 2.13 25.56 0.83
N ILE A 50 1.06 24.87 1.24
CA ILE A 50 0.07 25.39 2.18
C ILE A 50 0.39 24.97 3.62
N SER A 51 -0.20 25.64 4.61
CA SER A 51 -0.06 25.24 6.02
C SER A 51 -0.80 23.94 6.31
N PHE A 52 -0.42 23.24 7.39
CA PHE A 52 -1.19 22.07 7.85
C PHE A 52 -2.63 22.44 8.27
N LYS A 53 -2.83 23.67 8.77
CA LYS A 53 -4.18 24.18 9.08
C LYS A 53 -5.02 24.29 7.82
N ASP A 54 -4.47 24.79 6.72
CA ASP A 54 -5.19 24.90 5.45
C ASP A 54 -5.50 23.52 4.85
N THR A 55 -4.59 22.55 5.04
CA THR A 55 -4.86 21.14 4.68
C THR A 55 -6.09 20.62 5.41
N ILE A 56 -6.22 20.85 6.74
CA ILE A 56 -7.41 20.47 7.50
C ILE A 56 -8.67 21.13 6.93
N VAL A 57 -8.62 22.44 6.66
CA VAL A 57 -9.76 23.18 6.11
C VAL A 57 -10.18 22.61 4.76
N ARG A 58 -9.23 22.35 3.86
CA ARG A 58 -9.51 21.74 2.55
C ARG A 58 -10.13 20.34 2.69
N THR A 59 -9.57 19.49 3.57
CA THR A 59 -10.07 18.15 3.81
C THR A 59 -11.48 18.15 4.39
N LEU A 60 -11.74 18.99 5.39
CA LEU A 60 -13.08 19.12 6.00
C LEU A 60 -14.15 19.62 5.02
N SER A 61 -13.76 20.48 4.06
CA SER A 61 -14.68 20.96 3.01
C SER A 61 -15.06 19.89 2.00
N SER A 62 -14.32 18.78 1.94
CA SER A 62 -14.44 17.75 0.91
C SER A 62 -14.90 16.39 1.42
N ASN A 63 -15.11 16.24 2.73
CA ASN A 63 -15.44 14.95 3.37
C ASN A 63 -14.37 13.84 3.12
N PHE A 64 -13.10 14.21 2.89
CA PHE A 64 -12.00 13.28 2.74
C PHE A 64 -11.34 12.92 4.09
N ASN A 65 -10.40 11.98 4.06
CA ASN A 65 -9.72 11.47 5.25
C ASN A 65 -8.49 12.30 5.59
N SER A 66 -8.58 13.18 6.59
CA SER A 66 -7.51 14.09 7.00
C SER A 66 -6.18 13.38 7.32
N LEU A 67 -6.23 12.21 7.93
CA LEU A 67 -5.02 11.45 8.26
C LEU A 67 -4.25 11.02 7.01
N PHE A 68 -4.98 10.59 5.98
CA PHE A 68 -4.40 10.25 4.68
C PHE A 68 -3.70 11.46 4.05
N ASP A 69 -4.39 12.62 4.03
CA ASP A 69 -3.85 13.85 3.44
C ASP A 69 -2.60 14.34 4.18
N PHE A 70 -2.51 14.17 5.49
CA PHE A 70 -1.30 14.47 6.26
C PHE A 70 -0.13 13.57 5.92
N PHE A 71 -0.35 12.27 5.78
CA PHE A 71 0.70 11.34 5.36
C PHE A 71 1.18 11.66 3.95
N LEU A 72 0.25 11.89 3.02
CA LEU A 72 0.56 12.25 1.64
C LEU A 72 1.32 13.57 1.56
N LYS A 73 0.88 14.62 2.29
CA LYS A 73 1.57 15.89 2.37
C LYS A 73 2.98 15.74 2.91
N SER A 74 3.16 14.98 3.99
CA SER A 74 4.49 14.73 4.55
C SER A 74 5.40 14.03 3.54
N PHE A 75 4.84 13.11 2.76
CA PHE A 75 5.57 12.43 1.70
C PHE A 75 5.96 13.39 0.57
N HIS A 76 5.05 14.30 0.18
CA HIS A 76 5.35 15.35 -0.82
C HIS A 76 6.44 16.33 -0.37
N ILE A 77 6.49 16.67 0.93
CA ILE A 77 7.55 17.51 1.49
C ILE A 77 8.93 16.86 1.33
N ILE A 78 9.01 15.54 1.52
CA ILE A 78 10.27 14.78 1.49
C ILE A 78 10.70 14.44 0.05
N PHE A 79 9.76 13.95 -0.78
CA PHE A 79 10.06 13.35 -2.07
C PHE A 79 9.67 14.22 -3.28
N GLY A 80 9.06 15.39 -3.02
CA GLY A 80 8.61 16.31 -4.05
C GLY A 80 7.14 16.20 -4.41
N TYR A 81 6.57 17.33 -4.86
CA TYR A 81 5.15 17.47 -5.18
C TYR A 81 4.90 17.25 -6.67
N ASN A 82 4.57 16.04 -7.05
CA ASN A 82 4.21 15.66 -8.42
C ASN A 82 3.35 14.38 -8.44
N VAL A 83 2.71 14.11 -9.58
CA VAL A 83 1.81 12.97 -9.79
C VAL A 83 2.51 11.63 -9.53
N TYR A 84 3.74 11.48 -10.00
CA TYR A 84 4.51 10.23 -9.84
C TYR A 84 4.79 9.95 -8.37
N THR A 85 5.23 10.96 -7.62
CA THR A 85 5.50 10.83 -6.17
C THR A 85 4.24 10.39 -5.43
N SER A 86 3.07 10.94 -5.78
CA SER A 86 1.79 10.55 -5.17
C SER A 86 1.44 9.08 -5.43
N ARG A 87 1.69 8.58 -6.64
CA ARG A 87 1.49 7.17 -6.99
C ARG A 87 2.46 6.25 -6.26
N TYR A 88 3.73 6.66 -6.11
CA TYR A 88 4.71 5.91 -5.32
C TYR A 88 4.37 5.86 -3.83
N PHE A 89 3.72 6.90 -3.28
CA PHE A 89 3.20 6.88 -1.92
C PHE A 89 2.22 5.72 -1.71
N ILE A 90 1.22 5.55 -2.59
CA ILE A 90 0.25 4.47 -2.49
C ILE A 90 0.93 3.11 -2.71
N LEU A 91 1.80 2.98 -3.70
CA LEU A 91 2.57 1.77 -3.94
C LEU A 91 3.36 1.36 -2.69
N PHE A 92 4.02 2.30 -2.02
CA PHE A 92 4.77 2.05 -0.79
C PHE A 92 3.87 1.45 0.32
N PHE A 93 2.71 2.06 0.58
CA PHE A 93 1.76 1.53 1.56
C PHE A 93 1.17 0.17 1.14
N SER A 94 0.97 -0.04 -0.15
CA SER A 94 0.53 -1.33 -0.69
C SER A 94 1.55 -2.45 -0.40
N LEU A 95 2.84 -2.18 -0.58
CA LEU A 95 3.90 -3.15 -0.26
C LEU A 95 3.99 -3.42 1.25
N ILE A 96 3.84 -2.39 2.10
CA ILE A 96 3.74 -2.55 3.55
C ILE A 96 2.55 -3.45 3.92
N SER A 97 1.39 -3.25 3.30
CA SER A 97 0.20 -4.07 3.57
C SER A 97 0.42 -5.55 3.26
N LEU A 98 1.13 -5.86 2.17
CA LEU A 98 1.50 -7.24 1.83
C LEU A 98 2.42 -7.86 2.87
N ILE A 99 3.41 -7.11 3.37
CA ILE A 99 4.34 -7.59 4.41
C ILE A 99 3.59 -7.84 5.72
N LEU A 100 2.75 -6.89 6.16
CA LEU A 100 1.97 -7.03 7.39
C LEU A 100 0.97 -8.19 7.30
N PHE A 101 0.31 -8.35 6.16
CA PHE A 101 -0.62 -9.46 5.94
C PHE A 101 0.11 -10.82 5.92
N ALA A 102 1.28 -10.90 5.29
CA ALA A 102 2.11 -12.10 5.31
C ALA A 102 2.58 -12.41 6.74
N TYR A 103 2.97 -11.40 7.53
CA TYR A 103 3.33 -11.56 8.94
C TYR A 103 2.14 -12.10 9.76
N LEU A 104 0.97 -11.49 9.63
CA LEU A 104 -0.26 -11.93 10.30
C LEU A 104 -0.59 -13.39 9.97
N LEU A 105 -0.65 -13.75 8.70
CA LEU A 105 -0.95 -15.11 8.27
C LEU A 105 0.09 -16.12 8.75
N ASN A 106 1.37 -15.77 8.75
CA ASN A 106 2.43 -16.67 9.23
C ASN A 106 2.28 -17.00 10.73
N ASN A 107 1.68 -16.09 11.52
CA ASN A 107 1.47 -16.27 12.95
C ASN A 107 0.21 -17.08 13.29
N ILE A 108 -0.85 -16.99 12.45
CA ILE A 108 -2.16 -17.57 12.79
C ILE A 108 -2.53 -18.80 11.95
N SER A 109 -1.75 -19.14 10.92
CA SER A 109 -2.14 -20.19 9.98
C SER A 109 -1.03 -21.22 9.71
N SER A 110 -1.43 -22.39 9.18
CA SER A 110 -0.50 -23.39 8.67
C SER A 110 0.26 -22.86 7.44
N TYR A 111 1.43 -23.45 7.16
CA TYR A 111 2.25 -23.04 6.00
C TYR A 111 1.47 -23.06 4.67
N LYS A 112 0.65 -24.08 4.45
CA LYS A 112 -0.16 -24.20 3.21
C LYS A 112 -1.19 -23.08 3.12
N SER A 113 -1.90 -22.80 4.23
CA SER A 113 -2.89 -21.74 4.30
C SER A 113 -2.25 -20.35 4.18
N PHE A 114 -1.06 -20.18 4.78
CA PHE A 114 -0.26 -18.96 4.64
C PHE A 114 0.10 -18.67 3.17
N ILE A 115 0.72 -19.63 2.47
CA ILE A 115 1.11 -19.45 1.07
C ILE A 115 -0.11 -19.16 0.19
N PHE A 116 -1.20 -19.92 0.38
CA PHE A 116 -2.42 -19.71 -0.39
C PHE A 116 -3.06 -18.35 -0.12
N GLY A 117 -3.23 -17.95 1.13
CA GLY A 117 -3.81 -16.65 1.50
C GLY A 117 -2.95 -15.48 1.04
N PHE A 118 -1.62 -15.59 1.16
CA PHE A 118 -0.69 -14.57 0.68
C PHE A 118 -0.73 -14.43 -0.84
N PHE A 119 -0.78 -15.56 -1.57
CA PHE A 119 -0.95 -15.56 -3.02
C PHE A 119 -2.29 -14.90 -3.42
N LEU A 120 -3.40 -15.24 -2.77
CA LEU A 120 -4.70 -14.64 -3.06
C LEU A 120 -4.70 -13.11 -2.92
N LEU A 121 -4.12 -12.56 -1.85
CA LEU A 121 -3.99 -11.11 -1.70
C LEU A 121 -3.06 -10.52 -2.77
N SER A 122 -1.99 -11.23 -3.11
CA SER A 122 -1.00 -10.77 -4.09
C SER A 122 -1.59 -10.56 -5.49
N VAL A 123 -2.54 -11.42 -5.89
CA VAL A 123 -3.23 -11.34 -7.19
C VAL A 123 -4.63 -10.72 -7.11
N ASN A 124 -5.05 -10.24 -5.94
CA ASN A 124 -6.37 -9.66 -5.75
C ASN A 124 -6.52 -8.38 -6.58
N ILE A 125 -7.49 -8.38 -7.50
CA ILE A 125 -7.69 -7.28 -8.45
C ILE A 125 -8.03 -5.97 -7.77
N PHE A 126 -8.81 -5.98 -6.69
CA PHE A 126 -9.16 -4.77 -5.94
C PHE A 126 -7.94 -4.20 -5.22
N HIS A 127 -7.13 -5.08 -4.60
CA HIS A 127 -5.91 -4.63 -3.94
C HIS A 127 -4.88 -4.08 -4.94
N ILE A 128 -4.77 -4.67 -6.13
CA ILE A 128 -3.92 -4.17 -7.22
C ILE A 128 -4.44 -2.80 -7.68
N LYS A 129 -5.72 -2.69 -7.99
CA LYS A 129 -6.35 -1.44 -8.43
C LYS A 129 -6.12 -0.32 -7.41
N TYR A 130 -6.48 -0.54 -6.14
CA TYR A 130 -6.31 0.47 -5.10
C TYR A 130 -4.86 0.74 -4.70
N SER A 131 -3.91 -0.08 -5.11
CA SER A 131 -2.47 0.22 -4.98
C SER A 131 -1.94 1.18 -6.04
N GLN A 132 -2.76 1.51 -7.04
CA GLN A 132 -2.44 2.41 -8.14
C GLN A 132 -3.29 3.70 -8.13
N GLU A 133 -4.35 3.74 -7.33
CA GLU A 133 -5.21 4.92 -7.16
C GLU A 133 -4.81 5.73 -5.91
N LEU A 134 -4.72 7.05 -6.03
CA LEU A 134 -4.41 7.95 -4.92
C LEU A 134 -5.61 8.12 -3.98
N ARG A 135 -5.91 7.04 -3.24
CA ARG A 135 -7.05 6.92 -2.34
C ARG A 135 -6.63 6.38 -0.97
N SER A 136 -7.39 6.70 0.04
CA SER A 136 -7.10 6.29 1.43
C SER A 136 -7.26 4.78 1.71
N TYR A 137 -7.83 3.99 0.80
CA TYR A 137 -8.18 2.57 1.04
C TYR A 137 -7.00 1.72 1.47
N ILE A 138 -5.86 1.81 0.78
CA ILE A 138 -4.66 1.04 1.10
C ILE A 138 -4.06 1.47 2.44
N VAL A 139 -4.03 2.77 2.71
CA VAL A 139 -3.54 3.29 4.00
C VAL A 139 -4.44 2.83 5.13
N THR A 140 -5.76 2.87 4.95
CA THR A 140 -6.74 2.34 5.92
C THR A 140 -6.55 0.84 6.14
N PHE A 141 -6.29 0.07 5.09
CA PHE A 141 -6.01 -1.36 5.20
C PHE A 141 -4.72 -1.63 5.99
N VAL A 142 -3.66 -0.86 5.77
CA VAL A 142 -2.42 -0.94 6.59
C VAL A 142 -2.71 -0.67 8.06
N LEU A 143 -3.47 0.39 8.37
CA LEU A 143 -3.82 0.72 9.75
C LEU A 143 -4.66 -0.38 10.41
N ALA A 144 -5.62 -0.95 9.67
CA ALA A 144 -6.40 -2.09 10.15
C ALA A 144 -5.53 -3.32 10.43
N LEU A 145 -4.55 -3.64 9.58
CA LEU A 145 -3.62 -4.73 9.82
C LEU A 145 -2.74 -4.49 11.05
N ILE A 146 -2.23 -3.27 11.23
CA ILE A 146 -1.47 -2.89 12.43
C ILE A 146 -2.33 -3.10 13.67
N PHE A 147 -3.58 -2.64 13.67
CA PHE A 147 -4.50 -2.79 14.80
C PHE A 147 -4.81 -4.26 15.14
N ILE A 148 -4.89 -5.13 14.13
CA ILE A 148 -5.14 -6.57 14.33
C ILE A 148 -3.89 -7.27 14.89
N ILE A 149 -2.70 -6.80 14.54
CA ILE A 149 -1.41 -7.42 14.95
C ILE A 149 -1.01 -7.02 16.38
N LEU A 150 -1.42 -5.83 16.85
CA LEU A 150 -1.16 -5.33 18.21
C LEU A 150 -2.03 -6.04 19.25
#